data_80af9aeb0a6512bf2d7a67af8ffe9901
#
_entry.id   80af9aeb0a6512bf2d7a67af8ffe9901
#
_cell.length_a   1.000
_cell.length_b   1.000
_cell.length_c   1.000
_cell.angle_alpha   90.00
_cell.angle_beta   90.00
_cell.angle_gamma   90.00
#
_symmetry.space_group_name_H-M   'P 1'
#
loop_
_entity.id
_entity.type
_entity.pdbx_description
1 polymer ?
#
loop_
_entity_poly.entity_id
_entity_poly.type
_entity_poly.pdbx_seq_one_letter_code
_entity_poly.pdbx_strand_id
1 'polypeptide(L)'
;FALSSIASNVLIVLGIVTSIGTSLIAMAQIDIKRALCHSTSTYLGLVFIAVGLGHIDVAFLLICAHLIPKALLFMSVGSIVFTTNSQNITEMGGLWSKMPVTTIAFLTGSSGLVALFPMGMFWTWKIWFDNYWSISFYYLLVTLTIINMLCAFNLTRIFCTVFLGVSQNKTKRTPEVGWLMSFPMIILIIFVLIEPIIPMHL
;
A
#
# COMPACT_ATOMS: atom_id res chain seq x y z
N PHE A 1 17.16 -22.12 -5.94
CA PHE A 1 18.07 -21.08 -5.44
C PHE A 1 18.28 -21.31 -3.94
N ALA A 2 19.41 -21.92 -3.55
CA ALA A 2 19.71 -22.21 -2.15
C ALA A 2 20.57 -21.08 -1.57
N LEU A 3 19.97 -20.20 -0.76
CA LEU A 3 20.69 -19.24 0.06
C LEU A 3 21.43 -19.98 1.18
N SER A 4 22.62 -19.49 1.58
CA SER A 4 23.26 -19.98 2.80
C SER A 4 22.38 -19.66 4.01
N SER A 5 22.40 -20.50 5.04
CA SER A 5 21.59 -20.29 6.26
C SER A 5 21.84 -18.92 6.93
N ILE A 6 23.07 -18.43 6.85
CA ILE A 6 23.45 -17.11 7.37
C ILE A 6 22.77 -16.00 6.55
N ALA A 7 22.83 -16.06 5.21
CA ALA A 7 22.22 -15.05 4.35
C ALA A 7 20.69 -15.03 4.50
N SER A 8 20.07 -16.20 4.64
CA SER A 8 18.64 -16.36 4.88
C SER A 8 18.21 -15.64 6.17
N ASN A 9 18.87 -15.91 7.29
CA ASN A 9 18.57 -15.28 8.58
C ASN A 9 18.79 -13.76 8.55
N VAL A 10 19.84 -13.29 7.89
CA VAL A 10 20.10 -11.85 7.73
C VAL A 10 18.97 -11.17 6.95
N LEU A 11 18.51 -11.77 5.85
CA LEU A 11 17.41 -11.22 5.06
C LEU A 11 16.10 -11.14 5.86
N ILE A 12 15.77 -12.19 6.65
CA ILE A 12 14.58 -12.19 7.49
C ILE A 12 14.64 -11.07 8.52
N VAL A 13 15.75 -10.96 9.25
CA VAL A 13 15.91 -9.93 10.29
C VAL A 13 15.86 -8.52 9.67
N LEU A 14 16.60 -8.29 8.59
CA LEU A 14 16.54 -7.01 7.87
C LEU A 14 15.13 -6.69 7.37
N GLY A 15 14.43 -7.68 6.82
CA GLY A 15 13.05 -7.53 6.36
C GLY A 15 12.10 -7.12 7.48
N ILE A 16 12.18 -7.77 8.65
CA ILE A 16 11.34 -7.45 9.82
C ILE A 16 11.63 -6.03 10.32
N VAL A 17 12.90 -5.71 10.54
CA VAL A 17 13.32 -4.39 11.04
C VAL A 17 12.91 -3.29 10.05
N THR A 18 13.14 -3.51 8.77
CA THR A 18 12.74 -2.55 7.72
C THR A 18 11.23 -2.37 7.67
N SER A 19 10.46 -3.47 7.65
CA SER A 19 8.98 -3.38 7.54
C SER A 19 8.35 -2.68 8.73
N ILE A 20 8.73 -3.04 9.94
CA ILE A 20 8.19 -2.41 11.16
C ILE A 20 8.67 -0.97 11.29
N GLY A 21 9.98 -0.74 11.13
CA GLY A 21 10.57 0.59 11.27
C GLY A 21 9.99 1.60 10.28
N THR A 22 9.92 1.23 8.99
CA THR A 22 9.39 2.14 7.96
C THR A 22 7.88 2.35 8.07
N SER A 23 7.11 1.35 8.53
CA SER A 23 5.67 1.53 8.77
C SER A 23 5.39 2.51 9.93
N LEU A 24 6.18 2.45 11.00
CA LEU A 24 6.09 3.41 12.10
C LEU A 24 6.50 4.83 11.66
N ILE A 25 7.58 4.94 10.87
CA ILE A 25 8.00 6.23 10.31
C ILE A 25 6.91 6.80 9.38
N ALA A 26 6.28 5.95 8.55
CA ALA A 26 5.18 6.37 7.67
C ALA A 26 4.02 7.00 8.44
N MET A 27 3.68 6.46 9.61
CA MET A 27 2.62 7.00 10.48
C MET A 27 2.96 8.38 11.07
N ALA A 28 4.23 8.68 11.28
CA ALA A 28 4.68 9.96 11.80
C ALA A 28 4.81 11.04 10.72
N GLN A 29 4.76 10.68 9.41
CA GLN A 29 4.92 11.65 8.33
C GLN A 29 3.71 12.57 8.17
N ILE A 30 3.99 13.86 7.98
CA ILE A 30 3.01 14.89 7.64
C ILE A 30 2.93 15.06 6.12
N ASP A 31 4.01 14.76 5.41
CA ASP A 31 4.08 14.81 3.95
C ASP A 31 3.46 13.53 3.36
N ILE A 32 2.40 13.69 2.57
CA ILE A 32 1.65 12.59 1.97
C ILE A 32 2.50 11.72 1.04
N LYS A 33 3.42 12.32 0.26
CA LYS A 33 4.31 11.58 -0.64
C LYS A 33 5.33 10.77 0.15
N ARG A 34 5.92 11.35 1.20
CA ARG A 34 6.87 10.64 2.07
C ARG A 34 6.21 9.49 2.79
N ALA A 35 4.99 9.66 3.31
CA ALA A 35 4.23 8.58 3.92
C ALA A 35 4.02 7.39 2.97
N LEU A 36 3.69 7.67 1.69
CA LEU A 36 3.58 6.62 0.67
C LEU A 36 4.93 5.98 0.31
N CYS A 37 6.03 6.73 0.26
CA CYS A 37 7.36 6.18 0.02
C CYS A 37 7.77 5.20 1.13
N HIS A 38 7.54 5.54 2.39
CA HIS A 38 7.85 4.66 3.51
C HIS A 38 7.01 3.37 3.47
N SER A 39 5.75 3.44 3.05
CA SER A 39 4.96 2.22 2.88
C SER A 39 5.49 1.31 1.75
N THR A 40 6.15 1.85 0.72
CA THR A 40 6.87 1.03 -0.28
C THR A 40 8.03 0.26 0.37
N SER A 41 8.82 0.94 1.21
CA SER A 41 9.92 0.29 1.94
C SER A 41 9.40 -0.80 2.89
N THR A 42 8.22 -0.60 3.50
CA THR A 42 7.55 -1.63 4.31
C THR A 42 7.30 -2.91 3.51
N TYR A 43 6.73 -2.78 2.31
CA TYR A 43 6.45 -3.95 1.46
C TYR A 43 7.71 -4.60 0.90
N LEU A 44 8.77 -3.85 0.58
CA LEU A 44 10.07 -4.41 0.22
C LEU A 44 10.66 -5.23 1.37
N GLY A 45 10.46 -4.81 2.61
CA GLY A 45 10.84 -5.61 3.78
C GLY A 45 10.08 -6.94 3.85
N LEU A 46 8.77 -6.98 3.50
CA LEU A 46 8.01 -8.24 3.38
C LEU A 46 8.58 -9.16 2.28
N VAL A 47 8.99 -8.59 1.15
CA VAL A 47 9.66 -9.34 0.08
C VAL A 47 10.97 -9.95 0.58
N PHE A 48 11.77 -9.21 1.36
CA PHE A 48 12.99 -9.76 1.96
C PHE A 48 12.72 -10.91 2.93
N ILE A 49 11.65 -10.85 3.71
CA ILE A 49 11.22 -11.95 4.58
C ILE A 49 10.87 -13.18 3.73
N ALA A 50 10.07 -13.02 2.67
CA ALA A 50 9.68 -14.12 1.79
C ALA A 50 10.88 -14.77 1.09
N VAL A 51 11.81 -13.97 0.55
CA VAL A 51 13.05 -14.46 -0.07
C VAL A 51 13.94 -15.16 0.96
N GLY A 52 14.08 -14.58 2.16
CA GLY A 52 14.84 -15.18 3.26
C GLY A 52 14.32 -16.54 3.72
N LEU A 53 13.00 -16.74 3.65
CA LEU A 53 12.34 -18.03 3.91
C LEU A 53 12.41 -19.00 2.73
N GLY A 54 12.92 -18.58 1.58
CA GLY A 54 12.97 -19.39 0.36
C GLY A 54 11.66 -19.42 -0.44
N HIS A 55 10.66 -18.62 -0.06
CA HIS A 55 9.35 -18.53 -0.69
C HIS A 55 9.38 -17.54 -1.87
N ILE A 56 10.08 -17.87 -2.94
CA ILE A 56 10.35 -16.97 -4.08
C ILE A 56 9.07 -16.67 -4.88
N ASP A 57 8.19 -17.64 -5.02
CA ASP A 57 6.86 -17.51 -5.62
C ASP A 57 6.00 -16.45 -4.90
N VAL A 58 5.97 -16.52 -3.56
CA VAL A 58 5.28 -15.52 -2.73
C VAL A 58 5.93 -14.14 -2.84
N ALA A 59 7.27 -14.07 -2.85
CA ALA A 59 7.98 -12.81 -3.03
C ALA A 59 7.61 -12.14 -4.36
N PHE A 60 7.52 -12.92 -5.44
CA PHE A 60 7.08 -12.43 -6.75
C PHE A 60 5.62 -11.94 -6.72
N LEU A 61 4.71 -12.71 -6.12
CA LEU A 61 3.31 -12.31 -5.98
C LEU A 61 3.15 -11.04 -5.14
N LEU A 62 3.93 -10.89 -4.05
CA LEU A 62 3.94 -9.66 -3.23
C LEU A 62 4.34 -8.43 -4.05
N ILE A 63 5.36 -8.55 -4.91
CA ILE A 63 5.79 -7.45 -5.78
C ILE A 63 4.66 -7.09 -6.76
N CYS A 64 4.07 -8.07 -7.43
CA CYS A 64 2.98 -7.83 -8.38
C CYS A 64 1.77 -7.17 -7.70
N ALA A 65 1.31 -7.75 -6.57
CA ALA A 65 0.17 -7.24 -5.81
C ALA A 65 0.40 -5.86 -5.18
N HIS A 66 1.66 -5.45 -5.01
CA HIS A 66 2.00 -4.12 -4.52
C HIS A 66 2.06 -3.07 -5.63
N LEU A 67 2.52 -3.44 -6.82
CA LEU A 67 2.94 -2.52 -7.86
C LEU A 67 1.77 -1.70 -8.43
N ILE A 68 0.66 -2.35 -8.80
CA ILE A 68 -0.48 -1.70 -9.44
C ILE A 68 -1.25 -0.78 -8.46
N PRO A 69 -1.65 -1.24 -7.25
CA PRO A 69 -2.30 -0.36 -6.28
C PRO A 69 -1.42 0.82 -5.87
N LYS A 70 -0.10 0.61 -5.83
CA LYS A 70 0.84 1.66 -5.49
C LYS A 70 0.93 2.74 -6.57
N ALA A 71 0.98 2.35 -7.83
CA ALA A 71 0.95 3.28 -8.95
C ALA A 71 -0.32 4.14 -8.90
N LEU A 72 -1.48 3.53 -8.64
CA LEU A 72 -2.75 4.23 -8.48
C LEU A 72 -2.73 5.24 -7.32
N LEU A 73 -2.18 4.86 -6.16
CA LEU A 73 -2.03 5.77 -5.01
C LEU A 73 -1.14 6.96 -5.33
N PHE A 74 0.00 6.74 -5.99
CA PHE A 74 0.87 7.85 -6.39
C PHE A 74 0.22 8.78 -7.40
N MET A 75 -0.55 8.25 -8.35
CA MET A 75 -1.32 9.07 -9.30
C MET A 75 -2.39 9.91 -8.58
N SER A 76 -3.15 9.31 -7.67
CA SER A 76 -4.17 10.02 -6.88
C SER A 76 -3.55 11.11 -6.01
N VAL A 77 -2.45 10.83 -5.31
CA VAL A 77 -1.72 11.83 -4.52
C VAL A 77 -1.10 12.91 -5.39
N GLY A 78 -0.58 12.54 -6.57
CA GLY A 78 -0.10 13.50 -7.56
C GLY A 78 -1.18 14.50 -7.97
N SER A 79 -2.40 14.02 -8.20
CA SER A 79 -3.58 14.85 -8.52
C SER A 79 -3.94 15.80 -7.37
N ILE A 80 -3.94 15.30 -6.13
CA ILE A 80 -4.21 16.13 -4.94
C ILE A 80 -3.16 17.24 -4.81
N VAL A 81 -1.88 16.88 -4.87
CA VAL A 81 -0.78 17.86 -4.74
C VAL A 81 -0.80 18.90 -5.85
N PHE A 82 -1.13 18.47 -7.07
CA PHE A 82 -1.25 19.37 -8.22
C PHE A 82 -2.36 20.43 -8.03
N THR A 83 -3.53 20.02 -7.53
CA THR A 83 -4.69 20.91 -7.36
C THR A 83 -4.62 21.76 -6.10
N THR A 84 -4.05 21.23 -5.01
CA THR A 84 -3.94 21.94 -3.72
C THR A 84 -2.67 22.75 -3.58
N ASN A 85 -1.68 22.48 -4.44
CA ASN A 85 -0.31 23.05 -4.36
C ASN A 85 0.31 22.90 -2.96
N SER A 86 0.01 21.79 -2.27
CA SER A 86 0.56 21.44 -0.96
C SER A 86 0.82 19.94 -0.89
N GLN A 87 1.80 19.54 -0.06
CA GLN A 87 2.09 18.12 0.26
C GLN A 87 1.73 17.80 1.71
N ASN A 88 1.39 18.82 2.50
CA ASN A 88 1.11 18.69 3.91
C ASN A 88 -0.34 18.23 4.14
N ILE A 89 -0.50 17.04 4.76
CA ILE A 89 -1.80 16.41 5.05
C ILE A 89 -2.68 17.34 5.93
N THR A 90 -2.08 18.12 6.84
CA THR A 90 -2.82 19.00 7.77
C THR A 90 -3.43 20.22 7.09
N GLU A 91 -2.94 20.60 5.91
CA GLU A 91 -3.45 21.71 5.11
C GLU A 91 -4.55 21.29 4.13
N MET A 92 -4.89 19.98 4.09
CA MET A 92 -5.89 19.40 3.22
C MET A 92 -7.11 18.97 4.03
N GLY A 93 -8.24 18.81 3.37
CA GLY A 93 -9.48 18.32 3.98
C GLY A 93 -10.70 18.54 3.09
N GLY A 94 -11.71 17.68 3.23
CA GLY A 94 -12.98 17.81 2.51
C GLY A 94 -12.91 17.60 1.01
N LEU A 95 -11.95 16.80 0.52
CA LEU A 95 -11.78 16.54 -0.91
C LEU A 95 -12.75 15.47 -1.46
N TRP A 96 -13.44 14.73 -0.60
CA TRP A 96 -14.39 13.69 -0.99
C TRP A 96 -15.40 14.14 -2.05
N SER A 97 -16.07 15.27 -1.82
CA SER A 97 -17.10 15.80 -2.71
C SER A 97 -16.55 16.59 -3.89
N LYS A 98 -15.30 17.02 -3.83
CA LYS A 98 -14.69 17.92 -4.83
C LYS A 98 -13.87 17.17 -5.87
N MET A 99 -13.28 16.06 -5.48
CA MET A 99 -12.43 15.23 -6.32
C MET A 99 -12.88 13.76 -6.26
N PRO A 100 -14.07 13.42 -6.78
CA PRO A 100 -14.64 12.09 -6.64
C PRO A 100 -13.81 11.00 -7.33
N VAL A 101 -13.27 11.24 -8.52
CA VAL A 101 -12.43 10.27 -9.24
C VAL A 101 -11.16 9.98 -8.46
N THR A 102 -10.48 11.03 -7.99
CA THR A 102 -9.27 10.93 -7.18
C THR A 102 -9.54 10.22 -5.86
N THR A 103 -10.70 10.46 -5.24
CA THR A 103 -11.11 9.80 -4.00
C THR A 103 -11.31 8.30 -4.19
N ILE A 104 -12.02 7.90 -5.24
CA ILE A 104 -12.23 6.48 -5.58
C ILE A 104 -10.89 5.82 -5.90
N ALA A 105 -10.01 6.49 -6.65
CA ALA A 105 -8.68 6.00 -6.97
C ALA A 105 -7.85 5.75 -5.71
N PHE A 106 -7.85 6.68 -4.75
CA PHE A 106 -7.15 6.51 -3.49
C PHE A 106 -7.74 5.37 -2.66
N LEU A 107 -9.06 5.26 -2.60
CA LEU A 107 -9.75 4.22 -1.82
C LEU A 107 -9.52 2.82 -2.40
N THR A 108 -9.60 2.65 -3.72
CA THR A 108 -9.31 1.38 -4.39
C THR A 108 -7.83 1.01 -4.28
N GLY A 109 -6.91 1.95 -4.47
CA GLY A 109 -5.48 1.70 -4.28
C GLY A 109 -5.11 1.34 -2.85
N SER A 110 -5.71 2.01 -1.85
CA SER A 110 -5.48 1.69 -0.43
C SER A 110 -6.04 0.32 -0.05
N SER A 111 -7.25 -0.03 -0.51
CA SER A 111 -7.84 -1.35 -0.27
C SER A 111 -7.01 -2.47 -0.91
N GLY A 112 -6.43 -2.23 -2.09
CA GLY A 112 -5.53 -3.16 -2.77
C GLY A 112 -4.28 -3.49 -1.96
N LEU A 113 -3.72 -2.50 -1.25
CA LEU A 113 -2.51 -2.70 -0.42
C LEU A 113 -2.78 -3.36 0.94
N VAL A 114 -3.94 -3.12 1.54
CA VAL A 114 -4.25 -3.54 2.93
C VAL A 114 -4.75 -4.98 3.04
N ALA A 115 -4.62 -5.77 1.98
CA ALA A 115 -5.12 -7.16 1.95
C ALA A 115 -6.63 -7.28 2.28
N LEU A 116 -7.45 -6.32 1.86
CA LEU A 116 -8.90 -6.42 1.96
C LEU A 116 -9.44 -7.40 0.91
N PHE A 117 -10.39 -8.25 1.32
CA PHE A 117 -11.13 -9.09 0.37
C PHE A 117 -11.96 -8.21 -0.58
N PRO A 118 -11.98 -8.47 -1.89
CA PRO A 118 -11.33 -9.54 -2.67
C PRO A 118 -10.03 -9.11 -3.39
N MET A 119 -9.25 -8.17 -2.88
CA MET A 119 -8.10 -7.56 -3.55
C MET A 119 -6.89 -8.52 -3.69
N GLY A 120 -5.96 -8.22 -4.62
CA GLY A 120 -4.82 -9.08 -4.97
C GLY A 120 -3.90 -9.41 -3.80
N MET A 121 -3.63 -8.45 -2.92
CA MET A 121 -2.82 -8.66 -1.72
C MET A 121 -3.44 -9.71 -0.76
N PHE A 122 -4.78 -9.76 -0.65
CA PHE A 122 -5.48 -10.77 0.14
C PHE A 122 -5.20 -12.19 -0.37
N TRP A 123 -5.26 -12.42 -1.67
CA TRP A 123 -4.98 -13.72 -2.28
C TRP A 123 -3.51 -14.11 -2.16
N THR A 124 -2.59 -13.15 -2.27
CA THR A 124 -1.16 -13.38 -2.03
C THR A 124 -0.90 -13.87 -0.60
N TRP A 125 -1.54 -13.25 0.40
CA TRP A 125 -1.44 -13.68 1.79
C TRP A 125 -2.06 -15.05 2.00
N LYS A 126 -3.22 -15.32 1.40
CA LYS A 126 -3.87 -16.63 1.46
C LYS A 126 -2.96 -17.71 0.91
N ILE A 127 -2.36 -17.53 -0.28
CA ILE A 127 -1.41 -18.47 -0.88
C ILE A 127 -0.22 -18.71 0.04
N TRP A 128 0.30 -17.63 0.65
CA TRP A 128 1.41 -17.76 1.60
C TRP A 128 1.02 -18.61 2.80
N PHE A 129 -0.15 -18.43 3.36
CA PHE A 129 -0.64 -19.20 4.51
C PHE A 129 -0.94 -20.66 4.14
N ASP A 130 -1.59 -20.89 3.02
CA ASP A 130 -2.01 -22.24 2.62
C ASP A 130 -0.80 -23.13 2.27
N ASN A 131 0.22 -22.60 1.59
CA ASN A 131 1.34 -23.39 1.09
C ASN A 131 2.47 -23.60 2.10
N TYR A 132 2.61 -22.71 3.09
CA TYR A 132 3.81 -22.66 3.96
C TYR A 132 3.48 -22.72 5.45
N TRP A 133 2.38 -23.37 5.82
CA TRP A 133 1.95 -23.51 7.22
C TRP A 133 2.91 -24.41 8.01
N SER A 134 3.56 -23.88 9.05
CA SER A 134 4.44 -24.59 9.98
C SER A 134 4.36 -23.99 11.39
N ILE A 135 4.88 -24.69 12.40
CA ILE A 135 4.88 -24.21 13.79
C ILE A 135 5.66 -22.89 13.93
N SER A 136 6.78 -22.75 13.26
CA SER A 136 7.56 -21.49 13.20
C SER A 136 6.78 -20.34 12.55
N PHE A 137 5.74 -20.66 11.84
CA PHE A 137 4.90 -19.73 11.11
C PHE A 137 4.07 -18.81 12.02
N TYR A 138 3.77 -19.19 13.26
CA TYR A 138 3.02 -18.32 14.19
C TYR A 138 3.72 -16.97 14.43
N TYR A 139 5.04 -16.95 14.60
CA TYR A 139 5.79 -15.71 14.79
C TYR A 139 5.73 -14.84 13.52
N LEU A 140 5.83 -15.49 12.36
CA LEU A 140 5.71 -14.83 11.06
C LEU A 140 4.30 -14.24 10.89
N LEU A 141 3.26 -15.01 11.19
CA LEU A 141 1.86 -14.58 11.10
C LEU A 141 1.60 -13.34 11.97
N VAL A 142 2.08 -13.33 13.21
CA VAL A 142 1.97 -12.17 14.11
C VAL A 142 2.68 -10.96 13.52
N THR A 143 3.91 -11.14 13.02
CA THR A 143 4.69 -10.05 12.41
C THR A 143 3.99 -9.49 11.18
N LEU A 144 3.51 -10.33 10.27
CA LEU A 144 2.79 -9.93 9.07
C LEU A 144 1.49 -9.18 9.42
N THR A 145 0.74 -9.68 10.41
CA THR A 145 -0.49 -9.04 10.86
C THR A 145 -0.22 -7.64 11.44
N ILE A 146 0.82 -7.49 12.25
CA ILE A 146 1.23 -6.19 12.79
C ILE A 146 1.59 -5.22 11.67
N ILE A 147 2.39 -5.64 10.70
CA ILE A 147 2.80 -4.80 9.56
C ILE A 147 1.59 -4.36 8.74
N ASN A 148 0.67 -5.28 8.45
CA ASN A 148 -0.55 -4.96 7.71
C ASN A 148 -1.45 -3.97 8.47
N MET A 149 -1.58 -4.16 9.78
CA MET A 149 -2.36 -3.27 10.66
C MET A 149 -1.78 -1.85 10.68
N LEU A 150 -0.45 -1.70 10.78
CA LEU A 150 0.23 -0.41 10.73
C LEU A 150 0.05 0.26 9.35
N CYS A 151 0.12 -0.51 8.26
CA CYS A 151 -0.11 -0.02 6.91
C CYS A 151 -1.56 0.46 6.73
N ALA A 152 -2.54 -0.34 7.18
CA ALA A 152 -3.96 0.01 7.16
C ALA A 152 -4.24 1.29 7.94
N PHE A 153 -3.69 1.40 9.15
CA PHE A 153 -3.84 2.59 9.96
C PHE A 153 -3.29 3.84 9.28
N ASN A 154 -2.08 3.76 8.69
CA ASN A 154 -1.48 4.89 7.98
C ASN A 154 -2.34 5.35 6.79
N LEU A 155 -2.80 4.43 5.95
CA LEU A 155 -3.64 4.75 4.78
C LEU A 155 -5.01 5.31 5.19
N THR A 156 -5.63 4.73 6.22
CA THR A 156 -6.90 5.23 6.79
C THR A 156 -6.72 6.63 7.38
N ARG A 157 -5.63 6.89 8.10
CA ARG A 157 -5.31 8.22 8.62
C ARG A 157 -5.22 9.25 7.51
N ILE A 158 -4.48 8.94 6.43
CA ILE A 158 -4.36 9.83 5.27
C ILE A 158 -5.74 10.06 4.64
N PHE A 159 -6.51 9.00 4.43
CA PHE A 159 -7.84 9.10 3.85
C PHE A 159 -8.77 10.00 4.68
N CYS A 160 -8.85 9.75 5.99
CA CYS A 160 -9.71 10.52 6.88
C CYS A 160 -9.31 12.01 6.94
N THR A 161 -8.01 12.31 6.98
CA THR A 161 -7.56 13.70 7.07
C THR A 161 -7.72 14.45 5.76
N VAL A 162 -7.40 13.84 4.63
CA VAL A 162 -7.38 14.49 3.31
C VAL A 162 -8.77 14.58 2.68
N PHE A 163 -9.54 13.50 2.76
CA PHE A 163 -10.84 13.41 2.05
C PHE A 163 -12.03 13.76 2.94
N LEU A 164 -12.06 13.27 4.19
CA LEU A 164 -13.18 13.47 5.11
C LEU A 164 -12.98 14.64 6.09
N GLY A 165 -11.75 15.13 6.26
CA GLY A 165 -11.43 16.23 7.16
C GLY A 165 -12.14 17.54 6.80
N VAL A 166 -12.10 18.49 7.73
CA VAL A 166 -12.67 19.83 7.53
C VAL A 166 -11.97 20.55 6.37
N SER A 167 -12.76 21.10 5.44
CA SER A 167 -12.25 21.79 4.27
C SER A 167 -11.38 23.01 4.66
N GLN A 168 -10.10 22.95 4.31
CA GLN A 168 -9.12 24.01 4.58
C GLN A 168 -9.13 25.08 3.46
N ASN A 169 -8.49 26.21 3.69
CA ASN A 169 -8.47 27.32 2.72
C ASN A 169 -7.93 26.90 1.34
N LYS A 170 -6.91 26.03 1.32
CA LYS A 170 -6.32 25.50 0.07
C LYS A 170 -7.23 24.55 -0.68
N THR A 171 -8.15 23.89 0.02
CA THR A 171 -9.05 22.89 -0.58
C THR A 171 -10.46 23.43 -0.88
N LYS A 172 -10.80 24.66 -0.46
CA LYS A 172 -12.15 25.22 -0.67
C LYS A 172 -12.56 25.34 -2.13
N ARG A 173 -11.64 25.60 -3.05
CA ARG A 173 -11.88 25.86 -4.47
C ARG A 173 -11.17 24.88 -5.41
N THR A 174 -10.77 23.68 -4.93
CA THR A 174 -10.09 22.71 -5.77
C THR A 174 -11.11 21.98 -6.67
N PRO A 175 -11.01 22.10 -8.00
CA PRO A 175 -11.78 21.29 -8.93
C PRO A 175 -11.16 19.89 -9.06
N GLU A 176 -11.89 18.95 -9.64
CA GLU A 176 -11.31 17.67 -10.08
C GLU A 176 -10.24 17.93 -11.15
N VAL A 177 -9.25 17.04 -11.23
CA VAL A 177 -8.18 17.12 -12.22
C VAL A 177 -8.72 16.92 -13.64
N GLY A 178 -8.02 17.52 -14.59
CA GLY A 178 -8.36 17.40 -16.02
C GLY A 178 -8.34 15.95 -16.51
N TRP A 179 -9.04 15.70 -17.61
CA TRP A 179 -9.22 14.37 -18.19
C TRP A 179 -7.91 13.61 -18.44
N LEU A 180 -6.84 14.28 -18.79
CA LEU A 180 -5.52 13.67 -19.01
C LEU A 180 -4.94 12.98 -17.76
N MET A 181 -5.28 13.42 -16.55
CA MET A 181 -4.86 12.78 -15.31
C MET A 181 -5.91 11.79 -14.80
N SER A 182 -7.20 12.04 -15.02
CA SER A 182 -8.29 11.16 -14.58
C SER A 182 -8.34 9.85 -15.38
N PHE A 183 -8.06 9.90 -16.69
CA PHE A 183 -8.13 8.72 -17.56
C PHE A 183 -7.15 7.60 -17.16
N PRO A 184 -5.84 7.86 -16.92
CA PRO A 184 -4.94 6.82 -16.42
C PRO A 184 -5.35 6.26 -15.05
N MET A 185 -5.89 7.09 -14.14
CA MET A 185 -6.38 6.62 -12.85
C MET A 185 -7.54 5.64 -12.99
N ILE A 186 -8.50 5.92 -13.89
CA ILE A 186 -9.63 5.02 -14.15
C ILE A 186 -9.15 3.67 -14.69
N ILE A 187 -8.17 3.68 -15.61
CA ILE A 187 -7.56 2.44 -16.13
C ILE A 187 -6.91 1.66 -15.00
N LEU A 188 -6.13 2.32 -14.14
CA LEU A 188 -5.46 1.66 -13.03
C LEU A 188 -6.47 1.12 -11.98
N ILE A 189 -7.60 1.79 -11.74
CA ILE A 189 -8.68 1.27 -10.91
C ILE A 189 -9.16 -0.08 -11.44
N ILE A 190 -9.42 -0.16 -12.75
CA ILE A 190 -9.85 -1.41 -13.39
C ILE A 190 -8.79 -2.51 -13.22
N PHE A 191 -7.51 -2.18 -13.41
CA PHE A 191 -6.43 -3.14 -13.22
C PHE A 191 -6.33 -3.64 -11.77
N VAL A 192 -6.48 -2.78 -10.76
CA VAL A 192 -6.51 -3.19 -9.33
C VAL A 192 -7.66 -4.14 -9.05
N LEU A 193 -8.83 -3.94 -9.70
CA LEU A 193 -9.99 -4.83 -9.52
C LEU A 193 -9.84 -6.17 -10.26
N ILE A 194 -9.08 -6.22 -11.35
CA ILE A 194 -8.81 -7.43 -12.12
C ILE A 194 -7.63 -8.24 -11.54
N GLU A 195 -6.69 -7.57 -10.87
CA GLU A 195 -5.48 -8.17 -10.30
C GLU A 195 -5.73 -9.44 -9.48
N PRO A 196 -6.80 -9.57 -8.65
CA PRO A 196 -7.08 -10.77 -7.88
C PRO A 196 -7.25 -12.05 -8.72
N ILE A 197 -7.56 -11.93 -9.99
CA ILE A 197 -7.76 -13.07 -10.88
C ILE A 197 -6.44 -13.85 -11.07
N ILE A 198 -5.30 -13.15 -11.07
CA ILE A 198 -3.98 -13.77 -11.28
C ILE A 198 -3.66 -14.77 -10.14
N PRO A 199 -3.63 -14.37 -8.87
CA PRO A 199 -3.34 -15.28 -7.77
C PRO A 199 -4.49 -16.26 -7.44
N MET A 200 -5.70 -16.04 -7.95
CA MET A 200 -6.82 -16.94 -7.73
C MET A 200 -6.71 -18.24 -8.58
N HIS A 201 -5.97 -18.20 -9.68
CA HIS A 201 -5.74 -19.33 -10.58
C HIS A 201 -4.38 -20.03 -10.37
N LEU A 202 -3.56 -19.58 -9.43
CA LEU A 202 -2.30 -20.20 -9.00
C LEU A 202 -2.51 -21.07 -7.77
#